data_417000bce8be39cf04ad2d4620d75633
#
_entry.id   417000bce8be39cf04ad2d4620d75633
#
_cell.length_a   1.000
_cell.length_b   1.000
_cell.length_c   1.000
_cell.angle_alpha   90.00
_cell.angle_beta   90.00
_cell.angle_gamma   90.00
#
_symmetry.space_group_name_H-M   'P 1'
#
loop_
_entity.id
_entity.type
_entity.pdbx_description
1 polymer ?
#
loop_
_entity_poly.entity_id
_entity_poly.type
_entity_poly.pdbx_seq_one_letter_code
_entity_poly.pdbx_strand_id
1 'polypeptide(L)'
;SELEISDAVAAVSRERRIVCTALTGRDGTVKEYINDGDWNINIVVGVQAVRGGVITDDYPTEELRQLREFMDEKKPLSVYSAFLDIFDITKVVIKNYSATQATEANYQAVSINAVSDEDYEIYSNDY
;
A
#
# COMPACT_ATOMS: atom_id res chain seq x y z
N SER A 1 -3.00 9.55 -14.52
CA SER A 1 -2.64 8.39 -15.35
C SER A 1 -2.90 7.09 -14.61
N GLU A 2 -3.26 6.09 -15.34
CA GLU A 2 -3.49 4.76 -14.80
C GLU A 2 -2.29 3.87 -15.08
N LEU A 3 -1.91 3.09 -14.08
CA LEU A 3 -0.92 2.05 -14.24
C LEU A 3 -1.58 0.73 -13.86
N GLU A 4 -1.64 -0.20 -14.80
CA GLU A 4 -2.19 -1.52 -14.56
C GLU A 4 -1.06 -2.50 -14.29
N ILE A 5 -1.17 -3.22 -13.18
CA ILE A 5 -0.17 -4.21 -12.77
C ILE A 5 -0.89 -5.53 -12.57
N SER A 6 -0.47 -6.54 -13.32
CA SER A 6 -1.12 -7.85 -13.29
C SER A 6 -0.46 -8.82 -12.32
N ASP A 7 0.77 -8.56 -11.89
CA ASP A 7 1.50 -9.44 -10.99
C ASP A 7 1.85 -8.68 -9.72
N ALA A 8 0.93 -8.71 -8.75
CA ALA A 8 1.14 -8.04 -7.48
C ALA A 8 0.46 -8.81 -6.37
N VAL A 9 1.12 -8.85 -5.23
CA VAL A 9 0.54 -9.39 -3.99
C VAL A 9 0.61 -8.32 -2.92
N ALA A 10 -0.38 -8.30 -2.06
CA ALA A 10 -0.48 -7.29 -1.02
C ALA A 10 -0.71 -7.93 0.33
N ALA A 11 -0.17 -7.30 1.36
CA ALA A 11 -0.44 -7.64 2.75
C ALA A 11 -0.89 -6.36 3.46
N VAL A 12 -1.91 -6.48 4.28
CA VAL A 12 -2.42 -5.33 5.03
C VAL A 12 -2.38 -5.62 6.51
N SER A 13 -2.15 -4.56 7.29
CA SER A 13 -2.20 -4.65 8.75
C SER A 13 -2.71 -3.33 9.30
N ARG A 14 -3.33 -3.40 10.45
CA ARG A 14 -3.88 -2.22 11.09
C ARG A 14 -3.67 -2.34 12.59
N GLU A 15 -3.27 -1.26 13.20
CA GLU A 15 -3.09 -1.19 14.63
C GLU A 15 -4.27 -0.48 15.27
N ARG A 16 -4.79 -1.05 16.34
CA ARG A 16 -5.82 -0.40 17.14
C ARG A 16 -5.16 0.39 18.25
N ARG A 17 -5.64 1.58 18.47
CA ARG A 17 -5.18 2.40 19.57
C ARG A 17 -6.01 2.11 20.80
N ILE A 18 -5.38 1.46 21.76
CA ILE A 18 -6.04 0.98 22.96
C ILE A 18 -5.29 1.53 24.15
N VAL A 19 -6.01 2.13 25.07
CA VAL A 19 -5.44 2.52 26.36
C VAL A 19 -5.71 1.41 27.35
N CYS A 20 -4.65 0.89 27.97
CA CYS A 20 -4.74 -0.15 28.98
C CYS A 20 -4.46 0.46 30.34
N THR A 21 -5.40 0.33 31.27
CA THR A 21 -5.26 0.85 32.62
C THR A 21 -5.24 -0.30 33.62
N ALA A 22 -4.17 -0.38 34.40
CA ALA A 22 -4.05 -1.37 35.45
C ALA A 22 -4.92 -0.99 36.64
N LEU A 23 -5.59 -1.98 37.21
CA LEU A 23 -6.42 -1.77 38.40
C LEU A 23 -5.69 -2.28 39.62
N THR A 24 -5.69 -1.47 40.68
CA THR A 24 -5.05 -1.84 41.92
C THR A 24 -5.73 -3.06 42.54
N GLY A 25 -4.93 -4.07 42.87
CA GLY A 25 -5.42 -5.27 43.53
C GLY A 25 -6.06 -6.29 42.60
N ARG A 26 -5.94 -6.10 41.25
CA ARG A 26 -6.48 -7.03 40.25
C ARG A 26 -5.44 -7.38 39.23
N ASP A 27 -5.53 -8.59 38.73
CA ASP A 27 -4.75 -8.98 37.54
C ASP A 27 -5.42 -8.44 36.29
N GLY A 28 -4.62 -8.16 35.28
CA GLY A 28 -5.11 -7.67 34.01
C GLY A 28 -5.31 -6.16 33.99
N THR A 29 -5.90 -5.66 32.92
CA THR A 29 -6.10 -4.23 32.69
C THR A 29 -7.48 -3.98 32.13
N VAL A 30 -7.97 -2.76 32.35
CA VAL A 30 -9.15 -2.26 31.65
C VAL A 30 -8.68 -1.65 30.33
N LYS A 31 -9.37 -1.99 29.27
CA LYS A 31 -8.99 -1.56 27.92
C LYS A 31 -10.03 -0.59 27.37
N GLU A 32 -9.55 0.53 26.88
CA GLU A 32 -10.38 1.55 26.29
C GLU A 32 -9.97 1.73 24.83
N TYR A 33 -10.91 1.56 23.93
CA TYR A 33 -10.67 1.70 22.50
C TYR A 33 -10.80 3.16 22.11
N ILE A 34 -9.69 3.76 21.69
CA ILE A 34 -9.67 5.15 21.25
C ILE A 34 -10.07 5.24 19.78
N ASN A 35 -9.34 4.56 18.93
CA ASN A 35 -9.64 4.48 17.50
C ASN A 35 -8.77 3.42 16.85
N ASP A 36 -9.00 3.22 15.57
CA ASP A 36 -8.13 2.40 14.73
C ASP A 36 -7.14 3.31 14.01
N GLY A 37 -5.92 2.84 13.85
CA GLY A 37 -4.92 3.53 13.06
C GLY A 37 -5.16 3.33 11.56
N ASP A 38 -4.28 3.91 10.76
CA ASP A 38 -4.32 3.69 9.32
C ASP A 38 -3.90 2.28 8.97
N TRP A 39 -4.38 1.79 7.83
CA TRP A 39 -3.90 0.53 7.29
C TRP A 39 -2.47 0.69 6.80
N ASN A 40 -1.61 -0.24 7.18
CA ASN A 40 -0.28 -0.38 6.60
C ASN A 40 -0.35 -1.42 5.50
N ILE A 41 0.12 -1.07 4.33
CA ILE A 41 -0.04 -1.89 3.13
C ILE A 41 1.35 -2.17 2.56
N ASN A 42 1.69 -3.44 2.45
CA ASN A 42 2.92 -3.88 1.77
C ASN A 42 2.51 -4.52 0.47
N ILE A 43 3.03 -4.00 -0.63
CA ILE A 43 2.73 -4.49 -1.96
C ILE A 43 4.04 -4.94 -2.60
N VAL A 44 4.05 -6.16 -3.13
CA VAL A 44 5.17 -6.63 -3.96
C VAL A 44 4.65 -6.74 -5.38
N VAL A 45 5.29 -6.00 -6.27
CA VAL A 45 4.90 -5.90 -7.67
C VAL A 45 5.95 -6.58 -8.52
N GLY A 46 5.53 -7.47 -9.41
CA GLY A 46 6.41 -8.05 -10.42
C GLY A 46 6.25 -7.29 -11.73
N VAL A 47 7.35 -6.83 -12.28
CA VAL A 47 7.37 -6.04 -13.50
C VAL A 47 8.10 -6.82 -14.59
N GLN A 48 7.45 -6.96 -15.75
CA GLN A 48 8.02 -7.64 -16.91
C GLN A 48 8.02 -6.70 -18.11
N ALA A 49 9.00 -6.87 -18.99
CA ALA A 49 9.06 -6.12 -20.23
C ALA A 49 8.03 -6.66 -21.22
N VAL A 50 7.22 -5.76 -21.76
CA VAL A 50 6.22 -6.08 -22.77
C VAL A 50 6.41 -5.15 -23.95
N ARG A 51 6.55 -5.73 -25.13
CA ARG A 51 6.71 -4.97 -26.37
C ARG A 51 5.71 -5.48 -27.39
N GLY A 52 4.85 -4.59 -27.87
CA GLY A 52 3.83 -4.96 -28.85
C GLY A 52 2.86 -6.03 -28.38
N GLY A 53 2.58 -6.06 -27.07
CA GLY A 53 1.69 -7.05 -26.47
C GLY A 53 2.36 -8.39 -26.18
N VAL A 54 3.65 -8.52 -26.42
CA VAL A 54 4.41 -9.76 -26.22
C VAL A 54 5.42 -9.54 -25.11
N ILE A 55 5.53 -10.52 -24.20
CA ILE A 55 6.54 -10.50 -23.17
C ILE A 55 7.89 -10.78 -23.82
N THR A 56 8.86 -9.91 -23.62
CA THR A 56 10.19 -10.03 -24.18
C THR A 56 11.21 -10.46 -23.12
N ASP A 57 12.42 -10.79 -23.58
CA ASP A 57 13.51 -11.15 -22.67
C ASP A 57 14.30 -9.93 -22.18
N ASP A 58 13.92 -8.74 -22.60
CA ASP A 58 14.60 -7.52 -22.19
C ASP A 58 14.26 -7.17 -20.74
N TYR A 59 15.20 -6.53 -20.06
CA TYR A 59 14.93 -6.01 -18.73
C TYR A 59 13.86 -4.91 -18.81
N PRO A 60 12.91 -4.87 -17.87
CA PRO A 60 11.74 -3.97 -17.98
C PRO A 60 12.07 -2.52 -17.59
N THR A 61 12.98 -1.87 -18.31
CA THR A 61 13.45 -0.52 -17.99
C THR A 61 12.33 0.52 -18.11
N GLU A 62 11.55 0.47 -19.19
CA GLU A 62 10.49 1.46 -19.41
C GLU A 62 9.35 1.27 -18.41
N GLU A 63 9.00 0.02 -18.15
CA GLU A 63 7.95 -0.30 -17.19
C GLU A 63 8.32 0.16 -15.80
N LEU A 64 9.59 -0.03 -15.41
CA LEU A 64 10.10 0.43 -14.12
C LEU A 64 10.12 1.95 -14.02
N ARG A 65 10.44 2.66 -15.11
CA ARG A 65 10.37 4.12 -15.11
C ARG A 65 8.97 4.62 -14.90
N GLN A 66 8.00 4.02 -15.58
CA GLN A 66 6.60 4.40 -15.40
C GLN A 66 6.14 4.15 -13.98
N LEU A 67 6.52 3.03 -13.40
CA LEU A 67 6.18 2.71 -12.02
C LEU A 67 6.82 3.71 -11.07
N ARG A 68 8.08 4.07 -11.30
CA ARG A 68 8.77 5.04 -10.47
C ARG A 68 8.11 6.40 -10.51
N GLU A 69 7.74 6.87 -11.69
CA GLU A 69 7.02 8.14 -11.83
C GLU A 69 5.72 8.13 -11.03
N PHE A 70 5.01 7.01 -11.09
CA PHE A 70 3.78 6.85 -10.34
C PHE A 70 4.03 6.87 -8.84
N MET A 71 5.07 6.17 -8.38
CA MET A 71 5.41 6.11 -6.95
C MET A 71 5.94 7.43 -6.41
N ASP A 72 6.56 8.24 -7.24
CA ASP A 72 7.13 9.52 -6.82
C ASP A 72 6.10 10.65 -6.75
N GLU A 73 4.85 10.38 -7.11
CA GLU A 73 3.80 11.38 -6.96
C GLU A 73 3.55 11.67 -5.48
N LYS A 74 3.55 12.94 -5.14
CA LYS A 74 3.41 13.38 -3.75
C LYS A 74 1.95 13.69 -3.41
N LYS A 75 1.08 12.75 -3.69
CA LYS A 75 -0.33 12.88 -3.43
C LYS A 75 -0.93 11.48 -3.24
N PRO A 76 -2.12 11.39 -2.65
CA PRO A 76 -2.80 10.11 -2.53
C PRO A 76 -3.06 9.50 -3.90
N LEU A 77 -2.87 8.19 -4.00
CA LEU A 77 -3.08 7.44 -5.22
C LEU A 77 -4.29 6.54 -5.06
N SER A 78 -5.13 6.50 -6.09
CA SER A 78 -6.26 5.59 -6.11
C SER A 78 -5.79 4.19 -6.47
N VAL A 79 -6.27 3.19 -5.73
CA VAL A 79 -5.92 1.80 -5.99
C VAL A 79 -7.19 0.98 -6.17
N TYR A 80 -7.11 0.02 -7.08
CA TYR A 80 -8.24 -0.85 -7.39
C TYR A 80 -7.77 -2.29 -7.29
N SER A 81 -8.25 -2.99 -6.29
CA SER A 81 -7.88 -4.38 -6.03
C SER A 81 -9.01 -5.04 -5.26
N ALA A 82 -9.39 -6.23 -5.68
CA ALA A 82 -10.43 -6.99 -4.96
C ALA A 82 -10.00 -7.27 -3.52
N PHE A 83 -8.73 -7.54 -3.31
CA PHE A 83 -8.20 -7.78 -1.96
C PHE A 83 -8.31 -6.52 -1.08
N LEU A 84 -7.88 -5.37 -1.61
CA LEU A 84 -7.92 -4.11 -0.85
C LEU A 84 -9.35 -3.62 -0.64
N ASP A 85 -10.24 -3.92 -1.57
CA ASP A 85 -11.65 -3.54 -1.42
C ASP A 85 -12.32 -4.23 -0.24
N ILE A 86 -11.86 -5.42 0.14
CA ILE A 86 -12.37 -6.12 1.32
C ILE A 86 -12.16 -5.27 2.58
N PHE A 87 -11.11 -4.48 2.60
CA PHE A 87 -10.75 -3.63 3.74
C PHE A 87 -11.13 -2.17 3.51
N ASP A 88 -11.90 -1.88 2.48
CA ASP A 88 -12.33 -0.52 2.11
C ASP A 88 -11.16 0.42 1.82
N ILE A 89 -10.06 -0.12 1.32
CA ILE A 89 -8.88 0.66 0.98
C ILE A 89 -8.98 1.04 -0.50
N THR A 90 -9.21 2.32 -0.77
CA THR A 90 -9.34 2.83 -2.13
C THR A 90 -8.27 3.84 -2.49
N LYS A 91 -7.65 4.46 -1.49
CA LYS A 91 -6.57 5.43 -1.68
C LYS A 91 -5.43 5.11 -0.75
N VAL A 92 -4.22 5.29 -1.24
CA VAL A 92 -3.01 5.06 -0.46
C VAL A 92 -2.02 6.18 -0.67
N VAL A 93 -1.20 6.41 0.35
CA VAL A 93 -0.03 7.29 0.26
C VAL A 93 1.20 6.42 0.38
N ILE A 94 2.08 6.52 -0.58
CA ILE A 94 3.29 5.71 -0.59
C ILE A 94 4.31 6.31 0.36
N LYS A 95 4.74 5.52 1.33
CA LYS A 95 5.74 5.95 2.32
C LYS A 95 7.15 5.73 1.80
N ASN A 96 7.40 4.55 1.26
CA ASN A 96 8.69 4.22 0.69
C ASN A 96 8.53 3.04 -0.26
N TYR A 97 9.54 2.83 -1.06
CA TYR A 97 9.59 1.69 -1.96
C TYR A 97 11.05 1.28 -2.13
N SER A 98 11.25 0.03 -2.49
CA SER A 98 12.58 -0.50 -2.71
C SER A 98 12.55 -1.56 -3.80
N ALA A 99 13.67 -1.71 -4.47
CA ALA A 99 13.85 -2.75 -5.48
C ALA A 99 15.29 -3.23 -5.42
N THR A 100 15.47 -4.53 -5.54
CA THR A 100 16.80 -5.13 -5.58
C THR A 100 16.90 -5.93 -6.86
N GLN A 101 17.88 -5.61 -7.68
CA GLN A 101 18.09 -6.33 -8.92
C GLN A 101 18.77 -7.68 -8.62
N ALA A 102 18.05 -8.77 -8.82
CA ALA A 102 18.56 -10.10 -8.65
C ALA A 102 18.98 -10.75 -9.98
N THR A 103 18.49 -10.17 -11.09
CA THR A 103 18.77 -10.66 -12.44
C THR A 103 18.67 -9.51 -13.42
N GLU A 104 19.32 -9.64 -14.57
CA GLU A 104 19.17 -8.69 -15.66
C GLU A 104 18.14 -9.16 -16.70
N ALA A 105 17.42 -10.23 -16.39
CA ALA A 105 16.39 -10.75 -17.29
C ALA A 105 15.15 -9.87 -17.26
N ASN A 106 14.04 -10.36 -17.78
CA ASN A 106 12.84 -9.56 -18.03
C ASN A 106 11.95 -9.34 -16.79
N TYR A 107 12.42 -9.63 -15.61
CA TYR A 107 11.61 -9.56 -14.41
C TYR A 107 12.30 -8.74 -13.32
N GLN A 108 11.51 -7.88 -12.68
CA GLN A 108 11.99 -7.12 -11.53
C GLN A 108 10.87 -7.05 -10.50
N ALA A 109 11.17 -7.38 -9.27
CA ALA A 109 10.26 -7.22 -8.16
C ALA A 109 10.50 -5.88 -7.47
N VAL A 110 9.41 -5.20 -7.10
CA VAL A 110 9.47 -3.93 -6.38
C VAL A 110 8.58 -4.05 -5.15
N SER A 111 9.12 -3.66 -4.01
CA SER A 111 8.39 -3.66 -2.74
C SER A 111 7.96 -2.23 -2.41
N ILE A 112 6.70 -2.06 -2.10
CA ILE A 112 6.10 -0.75 -1.81
C ILE A 112 5.46 -0.79 -0.44
N ASN A 113 5.79 0.20 0.39
CA ASN A 113 5.12 0.39 1.67
C ASN A 113 4.25 1.64 1.58
N ALA A 114 2.98 1.47 1.90
CA ALA A 114 2.01 2.54 1.82
C ALA A 114 1.12 2.54 3.05
N VAL A 115 0.40 3.63 3.25
CA VAL A 115 -0.64 3.72 4.26
C VAL A 115 -1.94 4.12 3.58
N SER A 116 -3.05 3.69 4.15
CA SER A 116 -4.34 4.08 3.62
C SER A 116 -4.58 5.57 3.85
N ASP A 117 -5.27 6.17 2.92
CA ASP A 117 -5.71 7.55 3.04
C ASP A 117 -7.22 7.57 2.87
N GLU A 118 -7.91 8.15 3.83
CA GLU A 118 -9.35 8.26 3.77
C GLU A 118 -9.73 9.68 3.39
N ASP A 119 -10.78 9.80 2.60
CA ASP A 119 -11.32 11.11 2.28
C ASP A 119 -12.03 11.65 3.51
N TYR A 120 -11.35 12.54 4.22
CA TYR A 120 -11.99 13.23 5.32
C TYR A 120 -12.82 14.37 4.76
N GLU A 121 -14.11 14.19 4.80
CA GLU A 121 -14.98 15.33 4.62
C GLU A 121 -15.18 15.94 6.00
N ILE A 122 -14.59 17.09 6.20
CA ILE A 122 -14.78 17.81 7.44
C ILE A 122 -16.06 18.60 7.34
N TYR A 123 -17.10 18.10 7.96
CA TYR A 123 -18.37 18.83 8.06
C TYR A 123 -18.29 19.69 9.31
N SER A 124 -17.84 20.92 9.13
CA SER A 124 -17.60 21.81 10.26
C SER A 124 -18.85 22.15 11.06
N ASN A 125 -19.99 21.82 10.52
CA ASN A 125 -21.28 22.10 11.16
C ASN A 125 -21.94 20.88 11.77
N ASP A 126 -21.24 19.76 11.80
CA ASP A 126 -21.81 18.51 12.31
C ASP A 126 -21.66 18.37 13.82
N TYR A 127 -21.11 19.35 14.43
CA TYR A 127 -20.76 19.31 15.86
C TYR A 127 -21.15 20.58 16.56
#